data_cd8ca182911f9ed5f4d4bc07998835c9
#
_entry.id   cd8ca182911f9ed5f4d4bc07998835c9
#
_cell.length_a   1.000
_cell.length_b   1.000
_cell.length_c   1.000
_cell.angle_alpha   90.00
_cell.angle_beta   90.00
_cell.angle_gamma   90.00
#
_symmetry.space_group_name_H-M   'P 1'
#
loop_
_entity.id
_entity.type
_entity.pdbx_description
1 polymer ?
#
loop_
_entity_poly.entity_id
_entity_poly.type
_entity_poly.pdbx_seq_one_letter_code
_entity_poly.pdbx_strand_id
1 'polypeptide(L)'
;MEIQWYPGHMAKAKRLLEQEVYYDHRQTLYCGAVFDEHKRVRLPQGFTADKHRKRSLRVEWEHVVPAENFGRAFPEWREGHARCIDRKGKAFRGRACAEKMNADYRRMQADMYNLYPAIGSVNAVRSNKNFQMLGPGVPSAFGSCSMKIIGNKAEPPERARGQIARSCLYMADSYGRQYRMSRQQRQLMLTTDGILGGHRAG
;
A
#
# COMPACT_ATOMS: atom_id res chain seq x y z
N MET A 1 6.72 15.28 -21.98
CA MET A 1 6.80 13.82 -22.25
C MET A 1 6.68 13.14 -20.88
N GLU A 2 5.44 12.84 -20.46
CA GLU A 2 5.21 12.12 -19.19
C GLU A 2 5.72 10.71 -19.37
N ILE A 3 6.73 10.35 -18.60
CA ILE A 3 7.19 8.97 -18.50
C ILE A 3 6.10 8.21 -17.77
N GLN A 4 5.22 7.55 -18.53
CA GLN A 4 4.21 6.65 -17.98
C GLN A 4 4.91 5.39 -17.44
N TRP A 5 5.18 5.36 -16.15
CA TRP A 5 5.74 4.22 -15.42
C TRP A 5 4.70 3.10 -15.23
N TYR A 6 4.11 2.61 -16.33
CA TYR A 6 3.15 1.51 -16.28
C TYR A 6 3.77 0.22 -16.82
N PRO A 7 4.29 -0.64 -15.97
CA PRO A 7 4.83 -1.91 -16.41
C PRO A 7 3.76 -2.91 -16.92
N GLY A 8 2.48 -2.54 -16.88
CA GLY A 8 1.38 -3.35 -17.38
C GLY A 8 1.04 -4.59 -16.57
N HIS A 9 1.97 -5.10 -15.77
CA HIS A 9 1.80 -6.28 -14.94
C HIS A 9 2.52 -6.14 -13.61
N MET A 10 1.87 -6.63 -12.54
CA MET A 10 2.38 -6.57 -11.17
C MET A 10 3.77 -7.21 -11.01
N ALA A 11 4.04 -8.31 -11.71
CA ALA A 11 5.35 -8.98 -11.67
C ALA A 11 6.47 -8.08 -12.23
N LYS A 12 6.20 -7.35 -13.33
CA LYS A 12 7.16 -6.41 -13.93
C LYS A 12 7.38 -5.20 -13.02
N ALA A 13 6.30 -4.65 -12.43
CA ALA A 13 6.40 -3.56 -11.45
C ALA A 13 7.30 -3.93 -10.28
N LYS A 14 7.06 -5.08 -9.67
CA LYS A 14 7.89 -5.59 -8.55
C LYS A 14 9.35 -5.72 -8.94
N ARG A 15 9.65 -6.27 -10.12
CA ARG A 15 11.02 -6.41 -10.61
C ARG A 15 11.70 -5.05 -10.79
N LEU A 16 11.02 -4.07 -11.39
CA LEU A 16 11.56 -2.72 -11.55
C LEU A 16 11.80 -2.05 -10.20
N LEU A 17 10.86 -2.18 -9.27
CA LEU A 17 11.05 -1.67 -7.91
C LEU A 17 12.27 -2.30 -7.22
N GLU A 18 12.48 -3.60 -7.37
CA GLU A 18 13.61 -4.32 -6.77
C GLU A 18 14.96 -3.95 -7.40
N GLN A 19 15.01 -3.80 -8.72
CA GLN A 19 16.24 -3.68 -9.49
C GLN A 19 16.65 -2.24 -9.78
N GLU A 20 15.68 -1.30 -9.89
CA GLU A 20 15.94 0.07 -10.34
C GLU A 20 15.61 1.10 -9.26
N VAL A 21 14.59 0.87 -8.42
CA VAL A 21 14.15 1.88 -7.44
C VAL A 21 14.76 1.64 -6.07
N TYR A 22 14.81 0.40 -5.61
CA TYR A 22 15.28 0.05 -4.26
C TYR A 22 16.62 -0.71 -4.27
N TYR A 23 17.39 -0.66 -5.36
CA TYR A 23 18.63 -1.42 -5.47
C TYR A 23 19.72 -0.94 -4.51
N ASP A 24 19.76 0.35 -4.19
CA ASP A 24 20.80 1.01 -3.39
C ASP A 24 20.30 1.47 -2.00
N HIS A 25 18.97 1.58 -1.78
CA HIS A 25 18.43 1.91 -0.46
C HIS A 25 17.25 1.03 -0.09
N ARG A 26 17.56 -0.14 0.38
CA ARG A 26 16.61 -1.19 0.73
C ARG A 26 16.02 -0.98 2.14
N GLN A 27 15.07 -0.06 2.27
CA GLN A 27 14.36 0.21 3.51
C GLN A 27 12.85 0.06 3.37
N THR A 28 12.20 -0.53 4.36
CA THR A 28 10.73 -0.69 4.38
C THR A 28 10.02 0.60 4.76
N LEU A 29 8.87 0.88 4.15
CA LEU A 29 8.09 2.10 4.31
C LEU A 29 7.79 2.42 5.78
N TYR A 30 7.13 1.53 6.48
CA TYR A 30 6.62 1.82 7.82
C TYR A 30 7.72 1.84 8.88
N CYS A 31 8.49 0.77 8.97
CA CYS A 31 9.39 0.54 10.09
C CYS A 31 10.85 0.92 9.79
N GLY A 32 11.19 1.30 8.57
CA GLY A 32 12.57 1.60 8.19
C GLY A 32 13.53 0.41 8.29
N ALA A 33 12.99 -0.80 8.33
CA ALA A 33 13.79 -2.02 8.39
C ALA A 33 14.60 -2.20 7.11
N VAL A 34 15.88 -2.50 7.24
CA VAL A 34 16.76 -2.80 6.11
C VAL A 34 16.46 -4.22 5.60
N PHE A 35 16.55 -4.42 4.30
CA PHE A 35 16.43 -5.75 3.69
C PHE A 35 17.50 -5.97 2.61
N ASP A 36 17.78 -7.23 2.33
CA ASP A 36 18.78 -7.61 1.32
C ASP A 36 18.17 -7.82 -0.08
N GLU A 37 19.00 -8.15 -1.06
CA GLU A 37 18.60 -8.44 -2.45
C GLU A 37 17.67 -9.66 -2.58
N HIS A 38 17.64 -10.53 -1.55
CA HIS A 38 16.72 -11.66 -1.46
C HIS A 38 15.42 -11.32 -0.72
N LYS A 39 15.21 -10.03 -0.41
CA LYS A 39 14.06 -9.53 0.35
C LYS A 39 13.97 -10.06 1.78
N ARG A 40 15.07 -10.49 2.38
CA ARG A 40 15.13 -10.86 3.79
C ARG A 40 15.27 -9.62 4.63
N VAL A 41 14.37 -9.47 5.60
CA VAL A 41 14.30 -8.29 6.47
C VAL A 41 15.18 -8.47 7.69
N ARG A 42 16.01 -7.47 7.99
CA ARG A 42 16.63 -7.30 9.30
C ARG A 42 15.66 -6.51 10.17
N LEU A 43 15.02 -7.20 11.11
CA LEU A 43 14.05 -6.57 12.00
C LEU A 43 14.73 -5.53 12.89
N PRO A 44 14.12 -4.34 13.10
CA PRO A 44 14.62 -3.36 14.05
C PRO A 44 14.65 -3.92 15.47
N GLN A 45 15.60 -3.45 16.29
CA GLN A 45 15.62 -3.80 17.70
C GLN A 45 14.30 -3.42 18.39
N GLY A 46 13.73 -4.32 19.17
CA GLY A 46 12.44 -4.11 19.83
C GLY A 46 11.22 -4.26 18.94
N PHE A 47 11.38 -4.68 17.66
CA PHE A 47 10.24 -5.01 16.82
C PHE A 47 9.54 -6.28 17.33
N THR A 48 8.23 -6.24 17.42
CA THR A 48 7.38 -7.38 17.79
C THR A 48 6.24 -7.56 16.79
N ALA A 49 5.74 -8.77 16.66
CA ALA A 49 4.56 -9.06 15.85
C ALA A 49 3.77 -10.22 16.48
N ASP A 50 2.55 -9.95 16.92
CA ASP A 50 1.67 -10.99 17.49
C ASP A 50 1.11 -11.92 16.43
N LYS A 51 0.82 -11.36 15.24
CA LYS A 51 0.27 -12.08 14.10
C LYS A 51 1.24 -12.13 12.95
N HIS A 52 1.13 -13.17 12.12
CA HIS A 52 1.92 -13.33 10.88
C HIS A 52 3.45 -13.30 11.09
N ARG A 53 3.97 -13.77 12.21
CA ARG A 53 5.40 -13.70 12.60
C ARG A 53 6.36 -14.19 11.51
N LYS A 54 6.05 -15.31 10.84
CA LYS A 54 6.88 -15.82 9.73
C LYS A 54 7.01 -14.85 8.56
N ARG A 55 5.99 -14.01 8.32
CA ARG A 55 6.01 -12.98 7.28
C ARG A 55 6.90 -11.79 7.65
N SER A 56 7.24 -11.61 8.92
CA SER A 56 8.12 -10.51 9.36
C SER A 56 9.53 -10.59 8.78
N LEU A 57 9.98 -11.78 8.41
CA LEU A 57 11.33 -11.98 7.87
C LEU A 57 11.45 -11.66 6.38
N ARG A 58 10.39 -11.23 5.72
CA ARG A 58 10.35 -10.99 4.28
C ARG A 58 9.70 -9.68 3.94
N VAL A 59 10.22 -9.02 2.90
CA VAL A 59 9.56 -7.89 2.27
C VAL A 59 8.34 -8.37 1.48
N GLU A 60 7.25 -7.63 1.63
CA GLU A 60 6.09 -7.69 0.74
C GLU A 60 5.84 -6.31 0.15
N TRP A 61 5.32 -6.27 -1.07
CA TRP A 61 4.96 -5.02 -1.72
C TRP A 61 3.59 -4.56 -1.22
N GLU A 62 3.62 -3.47 -0.49
CA GLU A 62 2.46 -2.81 0.06
C GLU A 62 1.78 -1.92 -0.98
N HIS A 63 0.48 -2.05 -1.13
CA HIS A 63 -0.35 -1.04 -1.76
C HIS A 63 -0.78 0.00 -0.73
N VAL A 64 -0.21 1.19 -0.76
CA VAL A 64 -0.58 2.29 0.15
C VAL A 64 -2.07 2.59 0.04
N VAL A 65 -2.59 2.81 -1.16
CA VAL A 65 -4.01 2.73 -1.45
C VAL A 65 -4.35 1.26 -1.71
N PRO A 66 -5.12 0.60 -0.82
CA PRO A 66 -5.42 -0.81 -0.97
C PRO A 66 -6.05 -1.15 -2.31
N ALA A 67 -5.62 -2.26 -2.91
CA ALA A 67 -6.18 -2.74 -4.18
C ALA A 67 -7.70 -2.93 -4.15
N GLU A 68 -8.27 -3.20 -2.99
CA GLU A 68 -9.72 -3.27 -2.77
C GLU A 68 -10.41 -1.92 -2.95
N ASN A 69 -9.79 -0.82 -2.49
CA ASN A 69 -10.41 0.50 -2.51
C ASN A 69 -10.71 0.97 -3.94
N PHE A 70 -9.81 0.71 -4.88
CA PHE A 70 -10.06 1.00 -6.29
C PHE A 70 -10.65 -0.21 -7.04
N GLY A 71 -10.38 -1.43 -6.59
CA GLY A 71 -10.89 -2.65 -7.20
C GLY A 71 -12.41 -2.71 -7.23
N ARG A 72 -13.04 -2.24 -6.17
CA ARG A 72 -14.51 -2.18 -6.06
C ARG A 72 -15.19 -1.29 -7.11
N ALA A 73 -14.47 -0.42 -7.80
CA ALA A 73 -15.01 0.34 -8.93
C ALA A 73 -15.26 -0.52 -10.18
N PHE A 74 -14.60 -1.67 -10.28
CA PHE A 74 -14.68 -2.55 -11.44
C PHE A 74 -15.74 -3.64 -11.26
N PRO A 75 -16.61 -3.86 -12.28
CA PRO A 75 -17.64 -4.93 -12.25
C PRO A 75 -17.02 -6.32 -11.98
N GLU A 76 -15.90 -6.63 -12.60
CA GLU A 76 -15.22 -7.91 -12.46
C GLU A 76 -14.79 -8.20 -11.01
N TRP A 77 -14.51 -7.15 -10.24
CA TRP A 77 -14.23 -7.28 -8.82
C TRP A 77 -15.49 -7.60 -8.01
N ARG A 78 -16.61 -6.90 -8.27
CA ARG A 78 -17.83 -7.01 -7.49
C ARG A 78 -18.64 -8.24 -7.87
N GLU A 79 -18.82 -8.45 -9.16
CA GLU A 79 -19.78 -9.38 -9.74
C GLU A 79 -19.08 -10.61 -10.34
N GLY A 80 -17.84 -10.46 -10.79
CA GLY A 80 -17.12 -11.45 -11.56
C GLY A 80 -17.30 -11.22 -13.07
N HIS A 81 -16.96 -12.23 -13.84
CA HIS A 81 -17.10 -12.23 -15.30
C HIS A 81 -17.26 -13.65 -15.80
N ALA A 82 -17.97 -13.88 -16.90
CA ALA A 82 -18.23 -15.21 -17.47
C ALA A 82 -16.93 -16.01 -17.71
N ARG A 83 -15.81 -15.35 -18.02
CA ARG A 83 -14.48 -15.97 -18.20
C ARG A 83 -13.72 -16.20 -16.90
N CYS A 84 -14.23 -15.74 -15.75
CA CYS A 84 -13.63 -15.95 -14.44
C CYS A 84 -14.10 -17.27 -13.84
N ILE A 85 -13.69 -18.36 -14.45
CA ILE A 85 -13.97 -19.75 -14.04
C ILE A 85 -12.62 -20.42 -13.78
N ASP A 86 -12.50 -21.14 -12.68
CA ASP A 86 -11.33 -21.92 -12.30
C ASP A 86 -11.25 -23.25 -13.06
N ARG A 87 -10.20 -24.01 -12.83
CA ARG A 87 -9.98 -25.32 -13.48
C ARG A 87 -11.05 -26.38 -13.14
N LYS A 88 -11.85 -26.13 -12.09
CA LYS A 88 -12.94 -27.02 -11.64
C LYS A 88 -14.30 -26.53 -12.11
N GLY A 89 -14.36 -25.51 -12.98
CA GLY A 89 -15.61 -24.92 -13.47
C GLY A 89 -16.28 -23.96 -12.47
N LYS A 90 -15.64 -23.62 -11.35
CA LYS A 90 -16.19 -22.73 -10.33
C LYS A 90 -15.93 -21.28 -10.68
N ALA A 91 -16.98 -20.45 -10.69
CA ALA A 91 -16.88 -19.01 -10.90
C ALA A 91 -16.14 -18.33 -9.72
N PHE A 92 -15.31 -17.34 -10.05
CA PHE A 92 -14.63 -16.49 -9.06
C PHE A 92 -14.77 -15.02 -9.42
N ARG A 93 -14.60 -14.15 -8.42
CA ARG A 93 -14.63 -12.70 -8.51
C ARG A 93 -13.50 -12.08 -7.70
N GLY A 94 -13.53 -10.76 -7.48
CA GLY A 94 -12.54 -10.04 -6.70
C GLY A 94 -11.26 -9.80 -7.49
N ARG A 95 -10.15 -9.68 -6.76
CA ARG A 95 -8.86 -9.32 -7.33
C ARG A 95 -8.45 -10.16 -8.53
N ALA A 96 -8.57 -11.47 -8.41
CA ALA A 96 -8.14 -12.39 -9.46
C ALA A 96 -8.95 -12.24 -10.76
N CYS A 97 -10.24 -11.98 -10.66
CA CYS A 97 -11.07 -11.76 -11.83
C CYS A 97 -10.80 -10.40 -12.46
N ALA A 98 -10.72 -9.33 -11.68
CA ALA A 98 -10.37 -8.01 -12.16
C ALA A 98 -8.98 -7.99 -12.84
N GLU A 99 -7.98 -8.63 -12.25
CA GLU A 99 -6.66 -8.77 -12.84
C GLU A 99 -6.69 -9.55 -14.17
N LYS A 100 -7.47 -10.62 -14.25
CA LYS A 100 -7.62 -11.42 -15.47
C LYS A 100 -8.32 -10.65 -16.58
N MET A 101 -9.35 -9.90 -16.28
CA MET A 101 -10.29 -9.39 -17.28
C MET A 101 -10.14 -7.90 -17.60
N ASN A 102 -9.64 -7.08 -16.68
CA ASN A 102 -9.67 -5.63 -16.81
C ASN A 102 -8.27 -5.01 -16.92
N ALA A 103 -7.99 -4.33 -18.02
CA ALA A 103 -6.68 -3.72 -18.28
C ALA A 103 -6.41 -2.51 -17.37
N ASP A 104 -7.43 -1.70 -17.07
CA ASP A 104 -7.29 -0.53 -16.20
C ASP A 104 -7.02 -0.97 -14.77
N TYR A 105 -7.69 -2.03 -14.30
CA TYR A 105 -7.36 -2.61 -13.00
C TYR A 105 -5.91 -3.11 -12.94
N ARG A 106 -5.43 -3.82 -13.97
CA ARG A 106 -4.03 -4.26 -14.03
C ARG A 106 -3.06 -3.08 -13.99
N ARG A 107 -3.38 -1.98 -14.66
CA ARG A 107 -2.59 -0.75 -14.64
C ARG A 107 -2.53 -0.18 -13.23
N MET A 108 -3.68 0.02 -12.58
CA MET A 108 -3.77 0.60 -11.25
C MET A 108 -3.06 -0.24 -10.17
N GLN A 109 -3.22 -1.56 -10.20
CA GLN A 109 -2.54 -2.43 -9.22
C GLN A 109 -1.02 -2.52 -9.42
N ALA A 110 -0.54 -2.23 -10.63
CA ALA A 110 0.89 -2.24 -10.96
C ALA A 110 1.54 -0.85 -10.90
N ASP A 111 0.79 0.16 -10.46
CA ASP A 111 1.30 1.53 -10.35
C ASP A 111 2.36 1.61 -9.24
N MET A 112 3.59 1.95 -9.65
CA MET A 112 4.75 1.95 -8.75
C MET A 112 4.71 3.09 -7.73
N TYR A 113 3.99 4.19 -7.99
CA TYR A 113 3.76 5.25 -7.00
C TYR A 113 2.86 4.84 -5.84
N ASN A 114 2.19 3.69 -5.97
CA ASN A 114 1.37 3.10 -4.91
C ASN A 114 2.00 1.86 -4.26
N LEU A 115 3.23 1.47 -4.67
CA LEU A 115 3.88 0.23 -4.24
C LEU A 115 5.16 0.52 -3.45
N TYR A 116 5.20 0.06 -2.21
CA TYR A 116 6.33 0.23 -1.31
C TYR A 116 6.75 -1.08 -0.65
N PRO A 117 8.04 -1.27 -0.36
CA PRO A 117 8.47 -2.42 0.43
C PRO A 117 7.99 -2.27 1.88
N ALA A 118 7.40 -3.31 2.42
CA ALA A 118 6.96 -3.35 3.81
C ALA A 118 7.36 -4.68 4.46
N ILE A 119 7.50 -4.69 5.79
CA ILE A 119 7.61 -5.94 6.55
C ILE A 119 6.32 -6.72 6.35
N GLY A 120 6.40 -7.98 5.94
CA GLY A 120 5.23 -8.77 5.56
C GLY A 120 4.18 -8.93 6.66
N SER A 121 4.56 -8.98 7.95
CA SER A 121 3.59 -8.99 9.06
C SER A 121 2.86 -7.66 9.19
N VAL A 122 3.55 -6.52 9.01
CA VAL A 122 2.96 -5.18 9.06
C VAL A 122 1.98 -5.01 7.90
N ASN A 123 2.40 -5.39 6.69
CA ASN A 123 1.53 -5.40 5.50
C ASN A 123 0.27 -6.23 5.74
N ALA A 124 0.42 -7.45 6.29
CA ALA A 124 -0.71 -8.34 6.55
C ALA A 124 -1.72 -7.77 7.55
N VAL A 125 -1.25 -7.15 8.64
CA VAL A 125 -2.13 -6.60 9.67
C VAL A 125 -2.73 -5.27 9.21
N ARG A 126 -1.97 -4.43 8.48
CA ARG A 126 -2.50 -3.22 7.88
C ARG A 126 -3.61 -3.52 6.88
N SER A 127 -3.45 -4.55 6.02
CA SER A 127 -4.50 -5.01 5.11
C SER A 127 -5.14 -3.85 4.31
N ASN A 128 -6.47 -3.69 4.36
CA ASN A 128 -7.23 -2.60 3.72
C ASN A 128 -7.65 -1.49 4.69
N LYS A 129 -7.04 -1.41 5.87
CA LYS A 129 -7.39 -0.39 6.87
C LYS A 129 -7.09 1.01 6.39
N ASN A 130 -7.99 1.94 6.69
CA ASN A 130 -7.82 3.34 6.34
C ASN A 130 -6.78 4.02 7.23
N PHE A 131 -5.99 4.89 6.64
CA PHE A 131 -5.07 5.73 7.41
C PHE A 131 -5.83 6.83 8.15
N GLN A 132 -5.50 6.97 9.43
CA GLN A 132 -6.08 7.97 10.32
C GLN A 132 -5.10 8.25 11.46
N MET A 133 -5.10 9.48 11.97
CA MET A 133 -4.42 9.78 13.23
C MET A 133 -5.22 9.19 14.39
N LEU A 134 -4.56 8.45 15.24
CA LEU A 134 -5.12 7.84 16.46
C LEU A 134 -4.57 8.57 17.68
N GLY A 135 -5.30 8.57 18.77
CA GLY A 135 -4.86 9.23 19.99
C GLY A 135 -3.58 8.64 20.60
N PRO A 136 -2.92 9.38 21.51
CA PRO A 136 -1.67 8.94 22.13
C PRO A 136 -1.84 7.65 22.98
N GLY A 137 -3.04 7.37 23.45
CA GLY A 137 -3.34 6.16 24.24
C GLY A 137 -3.40 4.86 23.43
N VAL A 138 -3.31 4.91 22.10
CA VAL A 138 -3.26 3.69 21.27
C VAL A 138 -1.80 3.22 21.18
N PRO A 139 -1.47 2.03 21.71
CA PRO A 139 -0.10 1.52 21.65
C PRO A 139 0.31 1.10 20.24
N SER A 140 1.62 1.00 20.01
CA SER A 140 2.15 0.38 18.80
C SER A 140 1.73 -1.10 18.72
N ALA A 141 1.32 -1.53 17.54
CA ALA A 141 1.02 -2.93 17.26
C ALA A 141 2.29 -3.77 16.94
N PHE A 142 3.46 -3.12 16.82
CA PHE A 142 4.70 -3.76 16.38
C PHE A 142 5.93 -3.33 17.20
N GLY A 143 5.76 -3.14 18.50
CA GLY A 143 6.86 -2.76 19.40
C GLY A 143 7.49 -1.43 18.99
N SER A 144 8.80 -1.43 18.68
CA SER A 144 9.55 -0.24 18.29
C SER A 144 9.12 0.39 16.96
N CYS A 145 8.40 -0.33 16.10
CA CYS A 145 7.80 0.24 14.90
C CYS A 145 6.45 0.87 15.26
N SER A 146 6.40 2.20 15.34
CA SER A 146 5.27 2.99 15.85
C SER A 146 3.99 2.93 15.00
N MET A 147 3.73 1.79 14.36
CA MET A 147 2.49 1.53 13.61
C MET A 147 1.38 1.17 14.58
N LYS A 148 0.32 1.97 14.63
CA LYS A 148 -0.84 1.74 15.50
C LYS A 148 -2.00 1.18 14.68
N ILE A 149 -2.70 0.21 15.24
CA ILE A 149 -3.83 -0.45 14.60
C ILE A 149 -4.99 -0.57 15.60
N ILE A 150 -6.15 -0.08 15.19
CA ILE A 150 -7.40 -0.29 15.94
C ILE A 150 -8.57 -0.46 14.98
N GLY A 151 -9.32 -1.55 15.10
CA GLY A 151 -10.45 -1.84 14.21
C GLY A 151 -10.03 -1.80 12.73
N ASN A 152 -10.68 -0.93 11.95
CA ASN A 152 -10.40 -0.71 10.53
C ASN A 152 -9.49 0.50 10.25
N LYS A 153 -8.77 0.99 11.26
CA LYS A 153 -7.93 2.18 11.19
C LYS A 153 -6.47 1.82 11.45
N ALA A 154 -5.58 2.54 10.77
CA ALA A 154 -4.14 2.43 10.92
C ALA A 154 -3.52 3.82 11.02
N GLU A 155 -2.69 4.08 12.05
CA GLU A 155 -1.83 5.26 12.09
C GLU A 155 -0.42 4.83 11.73
N PRO A 156 0.14 5.35 10.61
CA PRO A 156 1.49 5.02 10.22
C PRO A 156 2.51 5.77 11.07
N PRO A 157 3.72 5.21 11.24
CA PRO A 157 4.84 5.93 11.81
C PRO A 157 5.10 7.24 11.09
N GLU A 158 5.57 8.26 11.83
CA GLU A 158 5.82 9.60 11.31
C GLU A 158 6.66 9.60 10.02
N ARG A 159 7.74 8.81 10.00
CA ARG A 159 8.63 8.67 8.85
C ARG A 159 7.94 8.25 7.53
N ALA A 160 6.80 7.59 7.60
CA ALA A 160 6.06 7.08 6.44
C ALA A 160 4.94 8.03 5.97
N ARG A 161 4.54 8.99 6.80
CA ARG A 161 3.32 9.78 6.58
C ARG A 161 3.34 10.58 5.29
N GLY A 162 4.45 11.26 4.99
CA GLY A 162 4.58 12.06 3.76
C GLY A 162 4.49 11.19 2.50
N GLN A 163 5.18 10.05 2.45
CA GLN A 163 5.10 9.12 1.31
C GLN A 163 3.69 8.57 1.12
N ILE A 164 3.02 8.22 2.21
CA ILE A 164 1.62 7.74 2.20
C ILE A 164 0.69 8.83 1.66
N ALA A 165 0.85 10.06 2.15
CA ALA A 165 0.02 11.19 1.72
C ALA A 165 0.15 11.44 0.22
N ARG A 166 1.39 11.52 -0.30
CA ARG A 166 1.66 11.69 -1.73
C ARG A 166 1.07 10.57 -2.58
N SER A 167 1.24 9.31 -2.15
CA SER A 167 0.64 8.17 -2.87
C SER A 167 -0.88 8.24 -2.91
N CYS A 168 -1.53 8.58 -1.79
CA CYS A 168 -2.99 8.71 -1.74
C CYS A 168 -3.50 9.84 -2.64
N LEU A 169 -2.85 11.01 -2.60
CA LEU A 169 -3.18 12.16 -3.45
C LEU A 169 -2.97 11.84 -4.92
N TYR A 170 -1.81 11.28 -5.28
CA TYR A 170 -1.50 10.86 -6.62
C TYR A 170 -2.54 9.87 -7.18
N MET A 171 -2.86 8.82 -6.43
CA MET A 171 -3.86 7.83 -6.86
C MET A 171 -5.25 8.44 -7.05
N ALA A 172 -5.65 9.38 -6.19
CA ALA A 172 -6.93 10.06 -6.33
C ALA A 172 -6.99 11.02 -7.53
N ASP A 173 -5.88 11.69 -7.83
CA ASP A 173 -5.80 12.62 -8.94
C ASP A 173 -5.64 11.88 -10.28
N SER A 174 -4.82 10.82 -10.33
CA SER A 174 -4.59 10.02 -11.54
C SER A 174 -5.76 9.09 -11.89
N TYR A 175 -6.50 8.61 -10.89
CA TYR A 175 -7.54 7.59 -11.04
C TYR A 175 -8.88 8.00 -10.42
N GLY A 176 -9.22 9.28 -10.48
CA GLY A 176 -10.39 9.87 -9.82
C GLY A 176 -11.76 9.26 -10.20
N ARG A 177 -11.84 8.48 -11.27
CA ARG A 177 -13.05 7.71 -11.62
C ARG A 177 -13.18 6.43 -10.80
N GLN A 178 -12.06 5.77 -10.49
CA GLN A 178 -11.99 4.47 -9.82
C GLN A 178 -11.65 4.59 -8.33
N TYR A 179 -10.96 5.66 -7.94
CA TYR A 179 -10.58 5.90 -6.55
C TYR A 179 -10.86 7.35 -6.15
N ARG A 180 -11.70 7.51 -5.13
CA ARG A 180 -12.04 8.83 -4.57
C ARG A 180 -11.80 8.83 -3.07
N MET A 181 -11.17 9.89 -2.60
CA MET A 181 -11.06 10.17 -1.16
C MET A 181 -12.24 11.02 -0.70
N SER A 182 -12.69 10.83 0.55
CA SER A 182 -13.56 11.77 1.22
C SER A 182 -12.85 13.13 1.41
N ARG A 183 -13.61 14.19 1.60
CA ARG A 183 -13.04 15.53 1.90
C ARG A 183 -12.14 15.48 3.14
N GLN A 184 -12.59 14.81 4.19
CA GLN A 184 -11.82 14.64 5.42
C GLN A 184 -10.51 13.89 5.19
N GLN A 185 -10.52 12.82 4.42
CA GLN A 185 -9.32 12.05 4.11
C GLN A 185 -8.35 12.85 3.24
N ARG A 186 -8.84 13.59 2.24
CA ARG A 186 -7.99 14.47 1.42
C ARG A 186 -7.34 15.57 2.26
N GLN A 187 -8.11 16.20 3.16
CA GLN A 187 -7.58 17.20 4.10
C GLN A 187 -6.48 16.62 4.98
N LEU A 188 -6.67 15.42 5.54
CA LEU A 188 -5.65 14.72 6.32
C LEU A 188 -4.36 14.51 5.50
N MET A 189 -4.46 14.06 4.25
CA MET A 189 -3.28 13.81 3.41
C MET A 189 -2.55 15.11 3.07
N LEU A 190 -3.26 16.19 2.74
CA LEU A 190 -2.67 17.50 2.47
C LEU A 190 -1.93 18.08 3.68
N THR A 191 -2.49 17.94 4.88
CA THR A 191 -1.86 18.36 6.13
C THR A 191 -0.62 17.51 6.43
N THR A 192 -0.71 16.21 6.20
CA THR A 192 0.36 15.25 6.49
C THR A 192 1.56 15.39 5.56
N ASP A 193 1.36 15.79 4.30
CA ASP A 193 2.44 16.01 3.33
C ASP A 193 3.15 17.36 3.54
N GLY A 194 2.70 18.18 4.49
CA GLY A 194 3.27 19.50 4.73
C GLY A 194 2.83 20.58 3.72
N ILE A 195 1.98 20.24 2.74
CA ILE A 195 1.49 21.20 1.73
C ILE A 195 0.73 22.37 2.39
N LEU A 196 0.04 22.12 3.51
CA LEU A 196 -0.66 23.14 4.28
C LEU A 196 0.15 23.67 5.48
N GLY A 197 1.31 23.09 5.78
CA GLY A 197 2.21 23.49 6.87
C GLY A 197 3.22 24.56 6.49
N GLY A 198 3.32 24.97 5.24
CA GLY A 198 4.30 25.91 4.70
C GLY A 198 4.11 27.41 5.07
N HIS A 199 3.23 27.74 6.01
CA HIS A 199 2.98 29.11 6.46
C HIS A 199 2.96 29.25 7.99
N ARG A 200 3.93 28.62 8.70
CA ARG A 200 4.24 29.03 10.06
C ARG A 200 5.76 28.95 10.30
N ALA A 201 6.48 29.86 9.70
CA ALA A 201 7.77 30.30 10.16
C ALA A 201 7.78 31.82 9.89
N GLY A 202 7.42 32.56 10.89
CA GLY A 202 7.58 33.99 11.04
C GLY A 202 7.97 34.24 12.47
#